data_879b4d8b4f6426236abaebaed16dfa99
#
_entry.id   879b4d8b4f6426236abaebaed16dfa99
#
_cell.length_a   1.000
_cell.length_b   1.000
_cell.length_c   1.000
_cell.angle_alpha   90.00
_cell.angle_beta   90.00
_cell.angle_gamma   90.00
#
_symmetry.space_group_name_H-M   'P 1'
#
loop_
_entity.id
_entity.type
_entity.pdbx_description
1 polymer ?
#
loop_
_entity_poly.entity_id
_entity_poly.type
_entity_poly.pdbx_seq_one_letter_code
_entity_poly.pdbx_strand_id
1 'polypeptide(L)'
;MRMHVTRLLIGVFGAALLRAAPSAQAPVSEMDAHIAAARAAAGLDYRATFVNLCFAGANPGLANPAVARAGGAATGGRAAGGRGAAATPDRATWYASPYKVFDNFYWLGTRQHSSWALRTSEGLIIIDTNFAWATEPEIINGLTTLGLDPRQIKYVVISHAHGDHDQGAAELQKRFGAKVVMGAPDWESTLQRPATAAGGVPTRDVVVTPAGMKLTLGDTTIDIVPTPGHTPGTLSYVFPVKDQGRTVMVAYSGGTLTGAFGSDAARWDEYVESQNRIAKAAANAGATVILSNHSEYDNAYTKARLLAAKREIGEEHPFVVGAAAVQRYFTVMTECALASRLRAGAK
;
A
#
# COMPACT_ATOMS: atom_id res chain seq x y z
N MET A 1 -79.45 37.21 -47.57
CA MET A 1 -78.49 36.21 -47.11
C MET A 1 -77.24 36.96 -46.57
N ARG A 2 -77.18 37.16 -45.25
CA ARG A 2 -76.10 37.95 -44.61
C ARG A 2 -75.13 36.98 -43.97
N MET A 3 -73.88 36.96 -44.46
CA MET A 3 -72.75 36.20 -43.87
C MET A 3 -72.13 36.97 -42.70
N HIS A 4 -72.12 36.38 -41.55
CA HIS A 4 -71.45 36.89 -40.39
C HIS A 4 -69.96 36.36 -40.39
N VAL A 5 -69.06 37.30 -40.47
CA VAL A 5 -67.60 36.98 -40.33
C VAL A 5 -67.19 37.16 -38.87
N THR A 6 -66.92 36.06 -38.18
CA THR A 6 -66.42 36.07 -36.82
C THR A 6 -64.92 36.26 -36.88
N ARG A 7 -64.40 37.35 -36.29
CA ARG A 7 -62.97 37.62 -36.14
C ARG A 7 -62.47 36.89 -34.90
N LEU A 8 -61.52 35.99 -35.12
CA LEU A 8 -60.81 35.29 -34.09
C LEU A 8 -59.59 36.16 -33.60
N LEU A 9 -59.63 36.65 -32.36
CA LEU A 9 -58.49 37.31 -31.71
C LEU A 9 -57.49 36.28 -31.15
N ILE A 10 -56.34 36.17 -31.77
CA ILE A 10 -55.24 35.36 -31.26
C ILE A 10 -54.42 36.22 -30.26
N GLY A 11 -54.59 35.90 -28.96
CA GLY A 11 -53.78 36.47 -27.90
C GLY A 11 -52.39 35.85 -27.90
N VAL A 12 -51.37 36.63 -28.16
CA VAL A 12 -49.97 36.24 -28.04
C VAL A 12 -49.57 36.35 -26.58
N PHE A 13 -49.51 35.20 -25.86
CA PHE A 13 -48.91 35.10 -24.54
C PHE A 13 -47.37 35.14 -24.70
N GLY A 14 -46.75 36.26 -24.39
CA GLY A 14 -45.31 36.39 -24.28
C GLY A 14 -44.81 35.68 -23.04
N ALA A 15 -44.24 34.48 -23.19
CA ALA A 15 -43.54 33.81 -22.12
C ALA A 15 -42.19 34.53 -21.87
N ALA A 16 -42.11 35.30 -20.78
CA ALA A 16 -40.85 35.85 -20.29
C ALA A 16 -39.99 34.71 -19.76
N LEU A 17 -38.99 34.27 -20.55
CA LEU A 17 -37.93 33.40 -20.12
C LEU A 17 -37.06 34.15 -19.11
N LEU A 18 -37.32 33.95 -17.83
CA LEU A 18 -36.38 34.30 -16.77
C LEU A 18 -35.10 33.48 -16.94
N ARG A 19 -34.06 34.08 -17.56
CA ARG A 19 -32.71 33.51 -17.53
C ARG A 19 -32.21 33.60 -16.08
N ALA A 20 -32.21 32.48 -15.37
CA ALA A 20 -31.48 32.37 -14.11
C ALA A 20 -30.00 32.67 -14.43
N ALA A 21 -29.46 33.71 -13.84
CA ALA A 21 -28.02 33.96 -13.88
C ALA A 21 -27.28 32.72 -13.29
N PRO A 22 -26.19 32.24 -13.89
CA PRO A 22 -25.43 31.17 -13.30
C PRO A 22 -24.98 31.64 -11.90
N SER A 23 -25.40 30.91 -10.86
CA SER A 23 -24.90 31.14 -9.51
C SER A 23 -23.39 30.98 -9.57
N ALA A 24 -22.64 32.02 -9.19
CA ALA A 24 -21.21 31.92 -9.04
C ALA A 24 -20.92 30.79 -8.05
N GLN A 25 -20.35 29.68 -8.54
CA GLN A 25 -19.91 28.61 -7.66
C GLN A 25 -18.85 29.20 -6.69
N ALA A 26 -19.04 28.91 -5.40
CA ALA A 26 -18.03 29.26 -4.41
C ALA A 26 -16.67 28.71 -4.86
N PRO A 27 -15.56 29.43 -4.65
CA PRO A 27 -14.26 28.94 -5.01
C PRO A 27 -14.00 27.59 -4.33
N VAL A 28 -13.55 26.59 -5.11
CA VAL A 28 -13.19 25.26 -4.61
C VAL A 28 -12.05 25.43 -3.61
N SER A 29 -12.20 24.87 -2.39
CA SER A 29 -11.11 24.93 -1.41
C SER A 29 -9.89 24.14 -1.92
N GLU A 30 -8.69 24.52 -1.47
CA GLU A 30 -7.46 23.81 -1.82
C GLU A 30 -7.55 22.31 -1.42
N MET A 31 -8.11 22.02 -0.26
CA MET A 31 -8.36 20.64 0.18
C MET A 31 -9.27 19.88 -0.80
N ASP A 32 -10.37 20.51 -1.25
CA ASP A 32 -11.29 19.87 -2.19
C ASP A 32 -10.64 19.69 -3.57
N ALA A 33 -9.72 20.58 -3.98
CA ALA A 33 -8.95 20.43 -5.19
C ALA A 33 -8.05 19.17 -5.13
N HIS A 34 -7.34 18.95 -4.04
CA HIS A 34 -6.55 17.74 -3.82
C HIS A 34 -7.42 16.47 -3.80
N ILE A 35 -8.57 16.49 -3.13
CA ILE A 35 -9.52 15.37 -3.12
C ILE A 35 -10.01 15.07 -4.55
N ALA A 36 -10.31 16.10 -5.34
CA ALA A 36 -10.73 15.93 -6.73
C ALA A 36 -9.63 15.33 -7.61
N ALA A 37 -8.38 15.79 -7.44
CA ALA A 37 -7.21 15.26 -8.15
C ALA A 37 -6.95 13.79 -7.79
N ALA A 38 -6.99 13.44 -6.50
CA ALA A 38 -6.87 12.07 -6.04
C ALA A 38 -7.98 11.17 -6.62
N ARG A 39 -9.23 11.65 -6.64
CA ARG A 39 -10.37 10.91 -7.22
C ARG A 39 -10.17 10.66 -8.72
N ALA A 40 -9.72 11.67 -9.46
CA ALA A 40 -9.44 11.55 -10.89
C ALA A 40 -8.31 10.54 -11.14
N ALA A 41 -7.23 10.59 -10.36
CA ALA A 41 -6.13 9.65 -10.45
C ALA A 41 -6.55 8.22 -10.08
N ALA A 42 -7.41 8.06 -9.08
CA ALA A 42 -7.87 6.74 -8.64
C ALA A 42 -8.64 5.98 -9.73
N GLY A 43 -9.41 6.67 -10.56
CA GLY A 43 -10.20 6.03 -11.60
C GLY A 43 -11.06 4.88 -11.06
N LEU A 44 -11.05 3.74 -11.75
CA LEU A 44 -11.68 2.50 -11.28
C LEU A 44 -10.72 1.63 -10.45
N ASP A 45 -9.43 1.76 -10.69
CA ASP A 45 -8.39 0.84 -10.18
C ASP A 45 -8.12 1.04 -8.68
N TYR A 46 -8.16 2.30 -8.20
CA TYR A 46 -7.73 2.68 -6.86
C TYR A 46 -8.82 3.33 -6.01
N ARG A 47 -10.11 3.00 -6.26
CA ARG A 47 -11.23 3.57 -5.50
C ARG A 47 -11.13 3.28 -4.00
N ALA A 48 -10.79 2.05 -3.64
CA ALA A 48 -10.60 1.68 -2.25
C ALA A 48 -9.44 2.45 -1.62
N THR A 49 -8.31 2.55 -2.31
CA THR A 49 -7.14 3.33 -1.91
C THR A 49 -7.51 4.79 -1.67
N PHE A 50 -8.22 5.42 -2.62
CA PHE A 50 -8.70 6.79 -2.51
C PHE A 50 -9.59 6.99 -1.28
N VAL A 51 -10.58 6.12 -1.08
CA VAL A 51 -11.51 6.24 0.06
C VAL A 51 -10.78 6.05 1.39
N ASN A 52 -9.92 5.02 1.47
CA ASN A 52 -9.19 4.70 2.70
C ASN A 52 -8.19 5.79 3.09
N LEU A 53 -7.60 6.50 2.12
CA LEU A 53 -6.58 7.51 2.37
C LEU A 53 -7.15 8.93 2.48
N CYS A 54 -7.93 9.38 1.50
CA CYS A 54 -8.45 10.73 1.50
C CYS A 54 -9.49 10.99 2.60
N PHE A 55 -10.18 9.95 3.06
CA PHE A 55 -11.20 10.04 4.11
C PHE A 55 -10.81 9.32 5.40
N ALA A 56 -9.55 8.92 5.56
CA ALA A 56 -9.04 8.37 6.81
C ALA A 56 -9.33 9.35 7.97
N GLY A 57 -10.03 8.88 9.00
CA GLY A 57 -10.43 9.68 10.16
C GLY A 57 -11.55 10.71 9.94
N ALA A 58 -11.97 10.99 8.70
CA ALA A 58 -13.06 11.92 8.42
C ALA A 58 -14.44 11.27 8.59
N ASN A 59 -14.52 9.96 8.40
CA ASN A 59 -15.75 9.21 8.60
C ASN A 59 -15.42 7.80 9.14
N PRO A 60 -15.45 7.62 10.48
CA PRO A 60 -15.14 6.33 11.11
C PRO A 60 -16.02 5.18 10.64
N GLY A 61 -17.21 5.45 10.09
CA GLY A 61 -18.11 4.45 9.51
C GLY A 61 -17.69 3.97 8.11
N LEU A 62 -16.83 4.73 7.41
CA LEU A 62 -16.26 4.35 6.11
C LEU A 62 -14.84 3.75 6.24
N ALA A 63 -14.16 4.00 7.36
CA ALA A 63 -12.92 3.32 7.67
C ALA A 63 -13.21 1.82 7.81
N ASN A 64 -12.46 0.99 7.07
CA ASN A 64 -12.54 -0.45 7.27
C ASN A 64 -12.28 -0.74 8.76
N PRO A 65 -13.24 -1.34 9.52
CA PRO A 65 -13.10 -1.57 10.96
C PRO A 65 -11.88 -2.45 11.30
N ALA A 66 -11.37 -3.22 10.36
CA ALA A 66 -10.12 -3.97 10.51
C ALA A 66 -8.89 -3.03 10.52
N VAL A 67 -8.85 -2.00 9.66
CA VAL A 67 -7.78 -1.00 9.59
C VAL A 67 -7.78 -0.12 10.85
N ALA A 68 -8.97 0.31 11.30
CA ALA A 68 -9.11 1.13 12.51
C ALA A 68 -8.62 0.39 13.78
N ARG A 69 -8.74 -0.93 13.82
CA ARG A 69 -8.25 -1.75 14.94
C ARG A 69 -6.75 -2.02 14.88
N ALA A 70 -6.18 -2.15 13.69
CA ALA A 70 -4.73 -2.32 13.50
C ALA A 70 -3.97 -0.98 13.70
N GLY A 71 -4.50 0.14 13.21
CA GLY A 71 -3.91 1.47 13.36
C GLY A 71 -4.08 2.09 14.76
N GLY A 72 -5.05 1.66 15.55
CA GLY A 72 -5.30 2.15 16.91
C GLY A 72 -4.23 1.78 17.95
N ALA A 73 -3.25 0.95 17.57
CA ALA A 73 -2.12 0.62 18.43
C ALA A 73 -0.91 1.57 18.27
N ALA A 74 -0.92 2.46 17.27
CA ALA A 74 0.24 3.31 16.90
C ALA A 74 0.11 4.78 17.35
N THR A 75 -1.01 5.23 17.91
CA THR A 75 -1.07 6.56 18.53
C THR A 75 -0.44 6.50 19.91
N GLY A 76 0.75 7.12 20.03
CA GLY A 76 1.50 7.27 21.28
C GLY A 76 0.72 7.97 22.39
N GLY A 77 -0.19 7.23 23.03
CA GLY A 77 -0.82 7.55 24.28
C GLY A 77 -0.31 6.60 25.35
N ARG A 78 0.43 7.13 26.34
CA ARG A 78 0.81 6.43 27.55
C ARG A 78 -0.40 5.71 28.15
N ALA A 79 -0.52 4.40 27.95
CA ALA A 79 -1.31 3.52 28.77
C ALA A 79 -0.34 2.61 29.53
N ALA A 80 0.03 3.04 30.74
CA ALA A 80 0.58 2.17 31.76
C ALA A 80 -0.51 1.16 32.14
N GLY A 81 -0.32 -0.09 31.77
CA GLY A 81 -1.18 -1.19 32.13
C GLY A 81 -0.76 -2.42 31.36
N GLY A 82 -0.13 -3.40 32.02
CA GLY A 82 0.36 -4.64 31.44
C GLY A 82 -0.73 -5.37 30.64
N ARG A 83 -0.62 -5.33 29.31
CA ARG A 83 -1.40 -6.17 28.40
C ARG A 83 -0.60 -7.44 28.19
N GLY A 84 -1.13 -8.56 28.71
CA GLY A 84 -0.69 -9.88 28.30
C GLY A 84 -0.66 -9.97 26.77
N ALA A 85 0.17 -10.85 26.20
CA ALA A 85 0.28 -11.07 24.77
C ALA A 85 -1.13 -11.15 24.17
N ALA A 86 -1.43 -10.29 23.19
CA ALA A 86 -2.73 -10.30 22.54
C ALA A 86 -2.96 -11.72 21.96
N ALA A 87 -4.10 -12.32 22.27
CA ALA A 87 -4.43 -13.64 21.75
C ALA A 87 -4.35 -13.62 20.21
N THR A 88 -3.79 -14.69 19.63
CA THR A 88 -3.80 -14.90 18.18
C THR A 88 -5.23 -14.79 17.66
N PRO A 89 -5.51 -13.96 16.66
CA PRO A 89 -6.85 -13.87 16.09
C PRO A 89 -7.31 -15.20 15.50
N ASP A 90 -8.63 -15.40 15.39
CA ASP A 90 -9.17 -16.59 14.72
C ASP A 90 -8.64 -16.67 13.28
N ARG A 91 -8.01 -17.79 12.96
CA ARG A 91 -7.38 -18.05 11.67
C ARG A 91 -8.33 -17.82 10.49
N ALA A 92 -9.61 -18.12 10.63
CA ALA A 92 -10.61 -17.92 9.60
C ALA A 92 -10.78 -16.44 9.18
N THR A 93 -10.35 -15.49 10.03
CA THR A 93 -10.48 -14.05 9.77
C THR A 93 -9.34 -13.46 8.95
N TRP A 94 -8.15 -14.08 8.99
CA TRP A 94 -6.93 -13.49 8.39
C TRP A 94 -6.19 -14.41 7.42
N TYR A 95 -6.31 -15.72 7.54
CA TYR A 95 -5.55 -16.66 6.71
C TYR A 95 -5.89 -16.48 5.22
N ALA A 96 -4.85 -16.51 4.38
CA ALA A 96 -4.94 -16.56 2.94
C ALA A 96 -4.08 -17.70 2.40
N SER A 97 -4.58 -18.45 1.43
CA SER A 97 -3.75 -19.46 0.77
C SER A 97 -2.58 -18.81 0.04
N PRO A 98 -1.39 -19.44 0.05
CA PRO A 98 -0.26 -18.91 -0.71
C PRO A 98 -0.49 -19.09 -2.22
N TYR A 99 0.04 -18.16 -3.04
CA TYR A 99 -0.10 -18.19 -4.49
C TYR A 99 1.23 -17.98 -5.20
N LYS A 100 1.48 -18.70 -6.28
CA LYS A 100 2.48 -18.33 -7.27
C LYS A 100 1.88 -17.21 -8.12
N VAL A 101 2.45 -16.00 -8.00
CA VAL A 101 1.94 -14.81 -8.70
C VAL A 101 2.63 -14.61 -10.03
N PHE A 102 3.95 -14.65 -10.05
CA PHE A 102 4.78 -14.64 -11.26
C PHE A 102 5.68 -15.89 -11.31
N ASP A 103 6.47 -16.07 -12.33
CA ASP A 103 7.32 -17.27 -12.46
C ASP A 103 8.27 -17.45 -11.28
N ASN A 104 8.71 -16.33 -10.69
CA ASN A 104 9.66 -16.28 -9.59
C ASN A 104 9.18 -15.44 -8.39
N PHE A 105 7.88 -15.12 -8.28
CA PHE A 105 7.35 -14.27 -7.23
C PHE A 105 6.07 -14.85 -6.65
N TYR A 106 5.96 -14.89 -5.30
CA TYR A 106 4.96 -15.66 -4.60
C TYR A 106 4.33 -14.83 -3.48
N TRP A 107 3.00 -14.90 -3.37
CA TRP A 107 2.22 -14.32 -2.29
C TRP A 107 2.26 -15.23 -1.05
N LEU A 108 2.60 -14.63 0.10
CA LEU A 108 2.64 -15.29 1.41
C LEU A 108 1.95 -14.44 2.49
N GLY A 109 1.12 -13.49 2.07
CA GLY A 109 0.46 -12.55 2.97
C GLY A 109 -0.81 -13.10 3.59
N THR A 110 -1.29 -12.39 4.59
CA THR A 110 -2.65 -12.55 5.12
C THR A 110 -3.66 -11.90 4.17
N ARG A 111 -4.95 -11.97 4.45
CA ARG A 111 -5.96 -11.27 3.64
C ARG A 111 -5.74 -9.75 3.57
N GLN A 112 -5.05 -9.18 4.55
CA GLN A 112 -4.84 -7.74 4.70
C GLN A 112 -3.37 -7.35 4.51
N HIS A 113 -2.43 -8.05 5.16
CA HIS A 113 -1.02 -7.69 5.18
C HIS A 113 -0.26 -8.48 4.13
N SER A 114 0.55 -7.79 3.35
CA SER A 114 1.32 -8.39 2.26
C SER A 114 2.66 -8.92 2.75
N SER A 115 2.98 -10.16 2.40
CA SER A 115 4.31 -10.72 2.45
C SER A 115 4.57 -11.47 1.16
N TRP A 116 5.82 -11.44 0.70
CA TRP A 116 6.18 -11.99 -0.60
C TRP A 116 7.49 -12.77 -0.55
N ALA A 117 7.60 -13.79 -1.38
CA ALA A 117 8.90 -14.42 -1.66
C ALA A 117 9.31 -14.14 -3.10
N LEU A 118 10.52 -13.64 -3.29
CA LEU A 118 11.18 -13.48 -4.57
C LEU A 118 12.26 -14.55 -4.70
N ARG A 119 12.06 -15.48 -5.64
CA ARG A 119 13.02 -16.55 -5.94
C ARG A 119 14.07 -16.06 -6.93
N THR A 120 15.31 -16.23 -6.56
CA THR A 120 16.48 -15.92 -7.39
C THR A 120 17.27 -17.19 -7.71
N SER A 121 18.33 -17.11 -8.51
CA SER A 121 19.22 -18.24 -8.77
C SER A 121 20.02 -18.71 -7.54
N GLU A 122 20.11 -17.91 -6.47
CA GLU A 122 20.90 -18.23 -5.27
C GLU A 122 20.06 -18.35 -3.98
N GLY A 123 18.75 -18.32 -4.08
CA GLY A 123 17.85 -18.49 -2.94
C GLY A 123 16.65 -17.56 -2.96
N LEU A 124 16.09 -17.31 -1.77
CA LEU A 124 14.87 -16.56 -1.58
C LEU A 124 15.14 -15.25 -0.85
N ILE A 125 14.44 -14.19 -1.30
CA ILE A 125 14.30 -12.94 -0.58
C ILE A 125 12.85 -12.85 -0.11
N ILE A 126 12.62 -12.69 1.19
CA ILE A 126 11.30 -12.42 1.76
C ILE A 126 11.12 -10.91 1.90
N ILE A 127 10.00 -10.37 1.43
CA ILE A 127 9.62 -8.97 1.60
C ILE A 127 8.48 -8.93 2.60
N ASP A 128 8.71 -8.31 3.75
CA ASP A 128 7.88 -8.27 4.95
C ASP A 128 7.56 -9.66 5.54
N THR A 129 7.24 -9.72 6.82
CA THR A 129 7.15 -10.99 7.56
C THR A 129 5.84 -11.19 8.30
N ASN A 130 4.88 -10.29 8.13
CA ASN A 130 3.63 -10.30 8.86
C ASN A 130 3.81 -10.23 10.41
N PHE A 131 2.74 -10.42 11.15
CA PHE A 131 2.76 -10.61 12.60
C PHE A 131 3.41 -11.94 12.98
N ALA A 132 3.96 -12.03 14.18
CA ALA A 132 4.58 -13.24 14.72
C ALA A 132 3.68 -14.49 14.64
N TRP A 133 2.38 -14.33 14.88
CA TRP A 133 1.42 -15.43 14.81
C TRP A 133 1.11 -15.90 13.38
N ALA A 134 1.43 -15.07 12.37
CA ALA A 134 1.21 -15.38 10.95
C ALA A 134 2.48 -15.91 10.26
N THR A 135 3.67 -15.69 10.82
CA THR A 135 4.95 -16.05 10.18
C THR A 135 5.05 -17.53 9.84
N GLU A 136 4.77 -18.43 10.79
CA GLU A 136 4.81 -19.87 10.55
C GLU A 136 3.75 -20.30 9.52
N PRO A 137 2.44 -19.99 9.69
CA PRO A 137 1.42 -20.50 8.79
C PRO A 137 1.43 -19.88 7.40
N GLU A 138 1.79 -18.61 7.25
CA GLU A 138 1.76 -17.92 5.95
C GLU A 138 3.09 -18.02 5.23
N ILE A 139 4.21 -17.78 5.90
CA ILE A 139 5.51 -17.73 5.24
C ILE A 139 6.14 -19.11 5.16
N ILE A 140 6.39 -19.76 6.29
CA ILE A 140 7.16 -21.02 6.32
C ILE A 140 6.36 -22.16 5.68
N ASN A 141 5.13 -22.35 6.13
CA ASN A 141 4.25 -23.37 5.57
C ASN A 141 3.76 -23.00 4.17
N GLY A 142 3.59 -21.69 3.89
CA GLY A 142 3.26 -21.17 2.56
C GLY A 142 4.33 -21.50 1.52
N LEU A 143 5.61 -21.26 1.83
CA LEU A 143 6.74 -21.66 0.98
C LEU A 143 6.71 -23.17 0.70
N THR A 144 6.57 -23.99 1.75
CA THR A 144 6.51 -25.45 1.61
C THR A 144 5.33 -25.88 0.72
N THR A 145 4.16 -25.28 0.90
CA THR A 145 2.97 -25.54 0.08
C THR A 145 3.21 -25.22 -1.40
N LEU A 146 4.00 -24.19 -1.68
CA LEU A 146 4.38 -23.80 -3.03
C LEU A 146 5.57 -24.60 -3.61
N GLY A 147 6.08 -25.59 -2.87
CA GLY A 147 7.23 -26.40 -3.28
C GLY A 147 8.57 -25.68 -3.17
N LEU A 148 8.64 -24.62 -2.34
CA LEU A 148 9.86 -23.89 -2.03
C LEU A 148 10.42 -24.32 -0.68
N ASP A 149 11.75 -24.41 -0.59
CA ASP A 149 12.42 -24.79 0.65
C ASP A 149 12.71 -23.53 1.50
N PRO A 150 12.11 -23.38 2.72
CA PRO A 150 12.39 -22.23 3.59
C PRO A 150 13.86 -22.08 3.99
N ARG A 151 14.66 -23.15 3.93
CA ARG A 151 16.12 -23.08 4.21
C ARG A 151 16.88 -22.29 3.15
N GLN A 152 16.25 -22.00 2.01
CA GLN A 152 16.83 -21.16 0.96
C GLN A 152 16.61 -19.66 1.20
N ILE A 153 15.94 -19.25 2.27
CA ILE A 153 15.80 -17.83 2.61
C ILE A 153 17.19 -17.26 2.94
N LYS A 154 17.62 -16.26 2.16
CA LYS A 154 18.91 -15.57 2.32
C LYS A 154 18.73 -14.17 2.91
N TYR A 155 17.66 -13.49 2.52
CA TYR A 155 17.34 -12.14 3.00
C TYR A 155 15.88 -12.02 3.41
N VAL A 156 15.66 -11.18 4.41
CA VAL A 156 14.36 -10.69 4.86
C VAL A 156 14.43 -9.17 4.77
N VAL A 157 13.69 -8.58 3.84
CA VAL A 157 13.70 -7.15 3.57
C VAL A 157 12.43 -6.55 4.16
N ILE A 158 12.56 -5.68 5.14
CA ILE A 158 11.45 -5.10 5.90
C ILE A 158 11.13 -3.71 5.39
N SER A 159 9.87 -3.51 5.00
CA SER A 159 9.40 -2.21 4.52
C SER A 159 9.42 -1.15 5.63
N HIS A 160 9.01 -1.51 6.83
CA HIS A 160 9.09 -0.64 8.01
C HIS A 160 8.86 -1.43 9.32
N ALA A 161 9.24 -0.83 10.46
CA ALA A 161 9.24 -1.48 11.77
C ALA A 161 7.89 -1.42 12.50
N HIS A 162 6.78 -1.80 11.83
CA HIS A 162 5.52 -2.13 12.49
C HIS A 162 5.33 -3.65 12.56
N GLY A 163 4.61 -4.10 13.60
CA GLY A 163 4.52 -5.52 13.92
C GLY A 163 3.87 -6.38 12.83
N ASP A 164 3.04 -5.81 12.01
CA ASP A 164 2.41 -6.47 10.86
C ASP A 164 3.36 -6.66 9.66
N HIS A 165 4.60 -6.13 9.75
CA HIS A 165 5.62 -6.26 8.70
C HIS A 165 6.91 -6.90 9.20
N ASP A 166 7.28 -6.71 10.48
CA ASP A 166 8.62 -7.08 10.97
C ASP A 166 8.66 -8.19 12.04
N GLN A 167 7.51 -8.58 12.62
CA GLN A 167 7.53 -9.51 13.76
C GLN A 167 8.02 -10.93 13.44
N GLY A 168 8.03 -11.35 12.20
CA GLY A 168 8.62 -12.63 11.79
C GLY A 168 10.12 -12.57 11.53
N ALA A 169 10.73 -11.39 11.49
CA ALA A 169 12.12 -11.24 11.07
C ALA A 169 13.11 -12.00 11.96
N ALA A 170 12.97 -11.91 13.29
CA ALA A 170 13.85 -12.62 14.22
C ALA A 170 13.73 -14.14 14.12
N GLU A 171 12.52 -14.66 13.88
CA GLU A 171 12.29 -16.09 13.69
C GLU A 171 12.98 -16.59 12.41
N LEU A 172 12.79 -15.89 11.28
CA LEU A 172 13.41 -16.27 10.01
C LEU A 172 14.95 -16.17 10.08
N GLN A 173 15.47 -15.12 10.73
CA GLN A 173 16.91 -14.98 10.99
C GLN A 173 17.45 -16.16 11.81
N LYS A 174 16.79 -16.48 12.93
CA LYS A 174 17.23 -17.55 13.85
C LYS A 174 17.14 -18.94 13.22
N ARG A 175 16.06 -19.24 12.50
CA ARG A 175 15.81 -20.59 11.95
C ARG A 175 16.59 -20.88 10.69
N PHE A 176 16.79 -19.88 9.83
CA PHE A 176 17.32 -20.08 8.49
C PHE A 176 18.62 -19.32 8.22
N GLY A 177 19.12 -18.51 9.19
CA GLY A 177 20.33 -17.71 9.00
C GLY A 177 20.12 -16.56 8.00
N ALA A 178 18.87 -16.17 7.75
CA ALA A 178 18.54 -15.09 6.84
C ALA A 178 19.08 -13.75 7.37
N LYS A 179 19.60 -12.89 6.47
CA LYS A 179 20.02 -11.54 6.83
C LYS A 179 18.83 -10.59 6.78
N VAL A 180 18.61 -9.86 7.88
CA VAL A 180 17.54 -8.86 7.96
C VAL A 180 18.03 -7.53 7.41
N VAL A 181 17.25 -6.94 6.49
CA VAL A 181 17.50 -5.64 5.84
C VAL A 181 16.44 -4.66 6.29
N MET A 182 16.83 -3.53 6.87
CA MET A 182 15.91 -2.54 7.40
C MET A 182 16.52 -1.14 7.33
N GLY A 183 15.68 -0.10 7.27
CA GLY A 183 16.11 1.30 7.34
C GLY A 183 16.79 1.62 8.68
N ALA A 184 17.80 2.47 8.67
CA ALA A 184 18.57 2.80 9.87
C ALA A 184 17.69 3.25 11.06
N PRO A 185 16.73 4.19 10.93
CA PRO A 185 15.89 4.58 12.05
C PRO A 185 14.98 3.46 12.57
N ASP A 186 14.52 2.59 11.70
CA ASP A 186 13.66 1.47 12.06
C ASP A 186 14.44 0.36 12.77
N TRP A 187 15.72 0.18 12.42
CA TRP A 187 16.63 -0.64 13.21
C TRP A 187 16.74 -0.13 14.65
N GLU A 188 16.94 1.19 14.83
CA GLU A 188 17.05 1.78 16.18
C GLU A 188 15.80 1.52 17.00
N SER A 189 14.60 1.75 16.42
CA SER A 189 13.33 1.53 17.11
C SER A 189 13.10 0.05 17.43
N THR A 190 13.48 -0.85 16.53
CA THR A 190 13.32 -2.31 16.71
C THR A 190 14.22 -2.83 17.83
N LEU A 191 15.46 -2.38 17.88
CA LEU A 191 16.44 -2.81 18.91
C LEU A 191 16.13 -2.28 20.32
N GLN A 192 15.30 -1.24 20.42
CA GLN A 192 14.82 -0.73 21.72
C GLN A 192 13.61 -1.51 22.26
N ARG A 193 13.04 -2.43 21.51
CA ARG A 193 11.93 -3.26 21.97
C ARG A 193 12.39 -4.18 23.11
N PRO A 194 11.51 -4.46 24.09
CA PRO A 194 11.84 -5.42 25.14
C PRO A 194 12.05 -6.83 24.56
N ALA A 195 12.91 -7.62 25.18
CA ALA A 195 13.16 -9.01 24.75
C ALA A 195 11.90 -9.90 24.72
N THR A 196 10.84 -9.49 25.44
CA THR A 196 9.54 -10.14 25.46
C THR A 196 8.59 -9.64 24.36
N ALA A 197 9.05 -8.79 23.44
CA ALA A 197 8.23 -8.31 22.33
C ALA A 197 7.76 -9.50 21.46
N ALA A 198 6.54 -9.38 20.94
CA ALA A 198 6.00 -10.38 20.03
C ALA A 198 6.92 -10.56 18.81
N GLY A 199 7.25 -11.80 18.49
CA GLY A 199 8.21 -12.13 17.42
C GLY A 199 9.68 -12.03 17.79
N GLY A 200 10.00 -11.47 18.97
CA GLY A 200 11.38 -11.24 19.41
C GLY A 200 12.02 -10.03 18.71
N VAL A 201 13.31 -9.86 18.95
CA VAL A 201 14.12 -8.77 18.38
C VAL A 201 15.20 -9.40 17.52
N PRO A 202 15.27 -9.10 16.21
CA PRO A 202 16.33 -9.61 15.35
C PRO A 202 17.68 -8.96 15.70
N THR A 203 18.77 -9.67 15.42
CA THR A 203 20.10 -9.09 15.45
C THR A 203 20.28 -8.19 14.23
N ARG A 204 20.90 -7.02 14.42
CA ARG A 204 21.18 -6.09 13.32
C ARG A 204 22.11 -6.71 12.28
N ASP A 205 21.67 -6.74 11.03
CA ASP A 205 22.48 -7.20 9.90
C ASP A 205 22.74 -6.06 8.90
N VAL A 206 21.83 -5.87 7.94
CA VAL A 206 22.01 -4.92 6.85
C VAL A 206 21.23 -3.64 7.15
N VAL A 207 21.93 -2.53 7.15
CA VAL A 207 21.38 -1.20 7.43
C VAL A 207 21.26 -0.41 6.13
N VAL A 208 20.03 -0.01 5.77
CA VAL A 208 19.81 0.89 4.65
C VAL A 208 19.88 2.33 5.13
N THR A 209 20.84 3.08 4.57
CA THR A 209 21.03 4.52 4.85
C THR A 209 20.07 5.38 4.02
N PRO A 210 19.96 6.69 4.29
CA PRO A 210 19.14 7.60 3.46
C PRO A 210 19.52 7.65 1.97
N ALA A 211 20.74 7.19 1.61
CA ALA A 211 21.15 7.08 0.20
C ALA A 211 20.47 5.92 -0.55
N GLY A 212 19.83 5.00 0.17
CA GLY A 212 19.32 3.77 -0.40
C GLY A 212 20.42 2.76 -0.69
N MET A 213 20.06 1.64 -1.31
CA MET A 213 21.03 0.62 -1.74
C MET A 213 20.45 -0.28 -2.82
N LYS A 214 21.33 -1.00 -3.52
CA LYS A 214 20.98 -2.14 -4.36
C LYS A 214 21.30 -3.44 -3.62
N LEU A 215 20.30 -4.29 -3.45
CA LEU A 215 20.47 -5.63 -2.88
C LEU A 215 20.44 -6.65 -4.02
N THR A 216 21.56 -7.33 -4.26
CA THR A 216 21.64 -8.37 -5.29
C THR A 216 21.76 -9.75 -4.64
N LEU A 217 20.96 -10.69 -5.14
CA LEU A 217 21.08 -12.10 -4.83
C LEU A 217 20.93 -12.89 -6.15
N GLY A 218 21.98 -13.59 -6.54
CA GLY A 218 22.03 -14.29 -7.81
C GLY A 218 21.72 -13.39 -9.02
N ASP A 219 20.72 -13.76 -9.78
CA ASP A 219 20.30 -13.06 -11.00
C ASP A 219 19.33 -11.89 -10.78
N THR A 220 19.07 -11.51 -9.54
CA THR A 220 18.05 -10.52 -9.22
C THR A 220 18.60 -9.41 -8.33
N THR A 221 18.29 -8.16 -8.69
CA THR A 221 18.64 -6.97 -7.91
C THR A 221 17.35 -6.22 -7.51
N ILE A 222 17.24 -5.88 -6.24
CA ILE A 222 16.23 -4.99 -5.68
C ILE A 222 16.86 -3.61 -5.47
N ASP A 223 16.30 -2.58 -6.08
CA ASP A 223 16.58 -1.18 -5.73
C ASP A 223 15.78 -0.83 -4.47
N ILE A 224 16.46 -0.58 -3.37
CA ILE A 224 15.87 -0.18 -2.09
C ILE A 224 15.92 1.34 -1.98
N VAL A 225 14.75 1.94 -2.01
CA VAL A 225 14.53 3.39 -2.01
C VAL A 225 14.02 3.82 -0.63
N PRO A 226 14.76 4.60 0.15
CA PRO A 226 14.25 5.16 1.40
C PRO A 226 13.08 6.11 1.15
N THR A 227 11.97 5.85 1.82
CA THR A 227 10.72 6.61 1.72
C THR A 227 10.17 6.91 3.11
N PRO A 228 10.91 7.71 3.93
CA PRO A 228 10.49 8.06 5.28
C PRO A 228 9.12 8.76 5.29
N GLY A 229 8.44 8.70 6.42
CA GLY A 229 7.14 9.33 6.64
C GLY A 229 6.18 8.42 7.39
N HIS A 230 5.82 7.24 6.87
CA HIS A 230 5.02 6.27 7.62
C HIS A 230 5.73 5.82 8.90
N THR A 231 6.98 5.40 8.77
CA THR A 231 7.99 5.42 9.84
C THR A 231 9.21 6.20 9.34
N PRO A 232 10.12 6.65 10.22
CA PRO A 232 11.36 7.31 9.80
C PRO A 232 12.28 6.42 8.96
N GLY A 233 12.18 5.10 9.08
CA GLY A 233 12.99 4.13 8.36
C GLY A 233 12.28 3.41 7.21
N THR A 234 11.10 3.86 6.82
CA THR A 234 10.33 3.22 5.74
C THR A 234 11.13 3.09 4.45
N LEU A 235 11.03 1.92 3.83
CA LEU A 235 11.69 1.56 2.58
C LEU A 235 10.64 1.16 1.53
N SER A 236 10.82 1.60 0.31
CA SER A 236 10.10 1.14 -0.88
C SER A 236 11.05 0.45 -1.84
N TYR A 237 10.54 -0.33 -2.78
CA TYR A 237 11.38 -1.17 -3.61
C TYR A 237 11.02 -1.07 -5.09
N VAL A 238 12.04 -1.23 -5.96
CA VAL A 238 11.84 -1.46 -7.39
C VAL A 238 12.65 -2.69 -7.77
N PHE A 239 12.01 -3.68 -8.39
CA PHE A 239 12.66 -4.95 -8.72
C PHE A 239 12.00 -5.67 -9.91
N PRO A 240 12.75 -6.54 -10.61
CA PRO A 240 12.22 -7.35 -11.70
C PRO A 240 11.53 -8.62 -11.19
N VAL A 241 10.45 -9.02 -11.85
CA VAL A 241 9.86 -10.37 -11.79
C VAL A 241 9.73 -10.92 -13.19
N LYS A 242 9.38 -12.21 -13.33
CA LYS A 242 9.21 -12.85 -14.65
C LYS A 242 7.78 -13.35 -14.85
N ASP A 243 7.16 -12.94 -15.94
CA ASP A 243 5.87 -13.45 -16.41
C ASP A 243 6.06 -14.18 -17.73
N GLN A 244 5.91 -15.51 -17.73
CA GLN A 244 6.16 -16.37 -18.88
C GLN A 244 7.53 -16.09 -19.51
N GLY A 245 8.56 -15.97 -18.66
CA GLY A 245 9.94 -15.70 -19.05
C GLY A 245 10.25 -14.22 -19.37
N ARG A 246 9.25 -13.34 -19.54
CA ARG A 246 9.45 -11.92 -19.80
C ARG A 246 9.70 -11.18 -18.49
N THR A 247 10.61 -10.22 -18.50
CA THR A 247 10.86 -9.36 -17.35
C THR A 247 9.76 -8.31 -17.24
N VAL A 248 9.19 -8.20 -16.03
CA VAL A 248 8.20 -7.19 -15.64
C VAL A 248 8.75 -6.45 -14.43
N MET A 249 8.70 -5.13 -14.44
CA MET A 249 9.19 -4.31 -13.33
C MET A 249 8.09 -4.00 -12.34
N VAL A 250 8.38 -4.21 -11.07
CA VAL A 250 7.51 -3.97 -9.91
C VAL A 250 7.98 -2.74 -9.17
N ALA A 251 7.04 -1.86 -8.79
CA ALA A 251 7.22 -0.88 -7.74
C ALA A 251 6.45 -1.33 -6.49
N TYR A 252 7.08 -1.31 -5.33
CA TYR A 252 6.49 -1.65 -4.04
C TYR A 252 6.48 -0.42 -3.14
N SER A 253 5.30 0.01 -2.71
CA SER A 253 5.10 1.10 -1.76
C SER A 253 5.18 0.55 -0.33
N GLY A 254 6.24 0.90 0.40
CA GLY A 254 6.58 0.30 1.70
C GLY A 254 5.89 0.93 2.91
N GLY A 255 5.18 2.04 2.74
CA GLY A 255 4.48 2.69 3.84
C GLY A 255 3.25 3.47 3.37
N THR A 256 2.09 3.05 3.85
CA THR A 256 0.82 3.71 3.52
C THR A 256 0.42 4.68 4.61
N LEU A 257 0.02 5.90 4.23
CA LEU A 257 -0.41 6.91 5.16
C LEU A 257 -1.76 6.53 5.80
N THR A 258 -1.83 6.59 7.12
CA THR A 258 -3.06 6.36 7.90
C THR A 258 -3.49 7.55 8.76
N GLY A 259 -3.13 8.78 8.37
CA GLY A 259 -3.65 10.00 8.99
C GLY A 259 -2.99 10.44 10.31
N ALA A 260 -1.75 10.02 10.58
CA ALA A 260 -1.15 10.10 11.92
C ALA A 260 -0.22 11.30 12.18
N PHE A 261 -0.04 12.26 11.25
CA PHE A 261 0.95 13.32 11.45
C PHE A 261 0.41 14.57 12.15
N GLY A 262 -0.91 14.66 12.39
CA GLY A 262 -1.52 15.83 13.02
C GLY A 262 -1.13 17.13 12.32
N SER A 263 -0.77 18.16 13.09
CA SER A 263 -0.37 19.48 12.58
C SER A 263 1.13 19.60 12.22
N ASP A 264 1.88 18.51 12.20
CA ASP A 264 3.31 18.51 11.85
C ASP A 264 3.48 18.58 10.32
N ALA A 265 3.64 19.79 9.79
CA ALA A 265 3.79 20.03 8.36
C ALA A 265 5.03 19.34 7.76
N ALA A 266 6.14 19.33 8.49
CA ALA A 266 7.39 18.76 8.00
C ALA A 266 7.26 17.25 7.73
N ARG A 267 6.52 16.52 8.56
CA ARG A 267 6.24 15.10 8.35
C ARG A 267 5.33 14.84 7.15
N TRP A 268 4.37 15.73 6.90
CA TRP A 268 3.54 15.65 5.69
C TRP A 268 4.39 15.89 4.44
N ASP A 269 5.27 16.89 4.45
CA ASP A 269 6.16 17.20 3.34
C ASP A 269 7.14 16.04 3.07
N GLU A 270 7.75 15.47 4.11
CA GLU A 270 8.63 14.31 4.01
C GLU A 270 7.90 13.11 3.38
N TYR A 271 6.65 12.86 3.78
CA TYR A 271 5.86 11.78 3.20
C TYR A 271 5.56 12.02 1.71
N VAL A 272 5.14 13.25 1.34
CA VAL A 272 4.86 13.64 -0.04
C VAL A 272 6.11 13.50 -0.91
N GLU A 273 7.26 13.99 -0.44
CA GLU A 273 8.55 13.85 -1.12
C GLU A 273 8.93 12.37 -1.31
N SER A 274 8.67 11.54 -0.31
CA SER A 274 8.91 10.10 -0.37
C SER A 274 8.06 9.41 -1.44
N GLN A 275 6.77 9.75 -1.54
CA GLN A 275 5.90 9.23 -2.59
C GLN A 275 6.37 9.67 -3.99
N ASN A 276 6.80 10.92 -4.15
CA ASN A 276 7.36 11.42 -5.41
C ASN A 276 8.69 10.72 -5.76
N ARG A 277 9.52 10.41 -4.76
CA ARG A 277 10.80 9.69 -4.94
C ARG A 277 10.58 8.28 -5.49
N ILE A 278 9.70 7.50 -4.89
CA ILE A 278 9.41 6.15 -5.38
C ILE A 278 8.66 6.18 -6.72
N ALA A 279 7.75 7.13 -6.94
CA ALA A 279 7.08 7.33 -8.23
C ALA A 279 8.09 7.56 -9.36
N LYS A 280 9.10 8.40 -9.11
CA LYS A 280 10.19 8.67 -10.07
C LYS A 280 11.05 7.41 -10.30
N ALA A 281 11.40 6.68 -9.24
CA ALA A 281 12.16 5.43 -9.37
C ALA A 281 11.38 4.38 -10.18
N ALA A 282 10.08 4.24 -9.93
CA ALA A 282 9.18 3.37 -10.68
C ALA A 282 9.09 3.75 -12.16
N ALA A 283 8.96 5.05 -12.46
CA ALA A 283 8.93 5.55 -13.84
C ALA A 283 10.25 5.27 -14.57
N ASN A 284 11.39 5.54 -13.95
CA ASN A 284 12.71 5.32 -14.51
C ASN A 284 12.97 3.83 -14.83
N ALA A 285 12.42 2.94 -14.03
CA ALA A 285 12.53 1.49 -14.22
C ALA A 285 11.47 0.94 -15.19
N GLY A 286 10.52 1.74 -15.65
CA GLY A 286 9.40 1.28 -16.48
C GLY A 286 8.47 0.32 -15.73
N ALA A 287 8.23 0.54 -14.45
CA ALA A 287 7.38 -0.33 -13.63
C ALA A 287 5.94 -0.34 -14.15
N THR A 288 5.40 -1.55 -14.33
CA THR A 288 4.03 -1.80 -14.78
C THR A 288 3.18 -2.54 -13.74
N VAL A 289 3.79 -2.90 -12.61
CA VAL A 289 3.15 -3.50 -11.44
C VAL A 289 3.34 -2.57 -10.27
N ILE A 290 2.26 -2.33 -9.52
CA ILE A 290 2.30 -1.65 -8.22
C ILE A 290 1.85 -2.62 -7.14
N LEU A 291 2.65 -2.69 -6.06
CA LEU A 291 2.35 -3.43 -4.85
C LEU A 291 2.39 -2.49 -3.65
N SER A 292 1.63 -2.85 -2.64
CA SER A 292 1.63 -2.22 -1.33
C SER A 292 1.85 -3.26 -0.24
N ASN A 293 2.29 -2.82 0.91
CA ASN A 293 2.42 -3.65 2.10
C ASN A 293 1.06 -4.06 2.72
N HIS A 294 -0.05 -3.46 2.25
CA HIS A 294 -1.42 -3.84 2.60
C HIS A 294 -2.27 -4.07 1.36
N SER A 295 -2.95 -5.21 1.33
CA SER A 295 -3.74 -5.67 0.20
C SER A 295 -4.94 -4.78 -0.15
N GLU A 296 -5.46 -4.01 0.79
CA GLU A 296 -6.55 -3.06 0.54
C GLU A 296 -6.15 -1.85 -0.31
N TYR A 297 -4.86 -1.59 -0.49
CA TYR A 297 -4.37 -0.47 -1.30
C TYR A 297 -3.96 -0.86 -2.73
N ASP A 298 -3.66 -2.14 -2.97
CA ASP A 298 -3.27 -2.64 -4.29
C ASP A 298 -4.14 -3.78 -4.81
N ASN A 299 -5.10 -4.23 -3.99
CA ASN A 299 -5.95 -5.40 -4.24
C ASN A 299 -5.17 -6.73 -4.41
N ALA A 300 -3.97 -6.84 -3.84
CA ALA A 300 -3.09 -7.99 -4.05
C ALA A 300 -3.76 -9.32 -3.70
N TYR A 301 -4.47 -9.42 -2.58
CA TYR A 301 -5.19 -10.64 -2.20
C TYR A 301 -6.27 -11.05 -3.24
N THR A 302 -7.03 -10.09 -3.75
CA THR A 302 -8.04 -10.34 -4.79
C THR A 302 -7.39 -10.75 -6.11
N LYS A 303 -6.33 -10.04 -6.53
CA LYS A 303 -5.56 -10.35 -7.75
C LYS A 303 -4.92 -11.73 -7.68
N ALA A 304 -4.35 -12.12 -6.51
CA ALA A 304 -3.79 -13.45 -6.31
C ALA A 304 -4.85 -14.55 -6.46
N ARG A 305 -6.05 -14.34 -5.94
CA ARG A 305 -7.18 -15.28 -6.10
C ARG A 305 -7.64 -15.42 -7.54
N LEU A 306 -7.58 -14.37 -8.35
CA LEU A 306 -7.91 -14.43 -9.77
C LEU A 306 -6.98 -15.39 -10.53
N LEU A 307 -5.73 -15.56 -10.06
CA LEU A 307 -4.77 -16.50 -10.64
C LEU A 307 -5.13 -17.99 -10.41
N ALA A 308 -6.11 -18.29 -9.56
CA ALA A 308 -6.67 -19.65 -9.44
C ALA A 308 -7.39 -20.08 -10.74
N ALA A 309 -7.91 -19.13 -11.52
CA ALA A 309 -8.38 -19.36 -12.88
C ALA A 309 -7.19 -19.33 -13.84
N LYS A 310 -7.12 -20.31 -14.73
CA LYS A 310 -6.09 -20.30 -15.78
C LYS A 310 -6.31 -19.10 -16.71
N ARG A 311 -5.26 -18.30 -16.91
CA ARG A 311 -5.31 -17.20 -17.87
C ARG A 311 -5.43 -17.74 -19.31
N GLU A 312 -6.29 -17.10 -20.10
CA GLU A 312 -6.40 -17.37 -21.52
C GLU A 312 -5.19 -16.80 -22.29
N ILE A 313 -4.98 -17.29 -23.51
CA ILE A 313 -3.89 -16.78 -24.37
C ILE A 313 -4.19 -15.30 -24.71
N GLY A 314 -3.24 -14.42 -24.39
CA GLY A 314 -3.39 -12.98 -24.62
C GLY A 314 -4.08 -12.21 -23.48
N GLU A 315 -4.55 -12.90 -22.44
CA GLU A 315 -5.07 -12.25 -21.23
C GLU A 315 -3.91 -11.66 -20.44
N GLU A 316 -4.03 -10.37 -20.10
CA GLU A 316 -3.03 -9.70 -19.29
C GLU A 316 -2.99 -10.27 -17.86
N HIS A 317 -1.80 -10.22 -17.25
CA HIS A 317 -1.61 -10.65 -15.88
C HIS A 317 -2.34 -9.70 -14.90
N PRO A 318 -3.15 -10.20 -13.93
CA PRO A 318 -3.96 -9.34 -13.04
C PRO A 318 -3.18 -8.28 -12.27
N PHE A 319 -1.88 -8.51 -12.05
CA PHE A 319 -0.99 -7.56 -11.37
C PHE A 319 -0.35 -6.54 -12.32
N VAL A 320 -0.35 -6.76 -13.64
CA VAL A 320 0.20 -5.81 -14.62
C VAL A 320 -0.88 -4.77 -14.95
N VAL A 321 -0.74 -3.60 -14.34
CA VAL A 321 -1.70 -2.50 -14.46
C VAL A 321 -1.24 -1.44 -15.47
N GLY A 322 0.02 -1.52 -15.93
CA GLY A 322 0.63 -0.57 -16.83
C GLY A 322 1.26 0.63 -16.13
N ALA A 323 2.26 1.25 -16.78
CA ALA A 323 3.06 2.33 -16.21
C ALA A 323 2.21 3.55 -15.80
N ALA A 324 1.21 3.91 -16.60
CA ALA A 324 0.31 5.03 -16.29
C ALA A 324 -0.49 4.78 -15.01
N ALA A 325 -0.97 3.54 -14.78
CA ALA A 325 -1.69 3.19 -13.56
C ALA A 325 -0.76 3.20 -12.34
N VAL A 326 0.50 2.74 -12.47
CA VAL A 326 1.50 2.86 -11.41
C VAL A 326 1.69 4.33 -10.99
N GLN A 327 1.80 5.26 -11.94
CA GLN A 327 1.92 6.68 -11.62
C GLN A 327 0.66 7.25 -10.97
N ARG A 328 -0.53 6.86 -11.43
CA ARG A 328 -1.80 7.27 -10.80
C ARG A 328 -1.93 6.80 -9.35
N TYR A 329 -1.41 5.62 -9.01
CA TYR A 329 -1.37 5.17 -7.61
C TYR A 329 -0.63 6.17 -6.72
N PHE A 330 0.58 6.56 -7.11
CA PHE A 330 1.37 7.53 -6.35
C PHE A 330 0.74 8.93 -6.32
N THR A 331 0.04 9.34 -7.38
CA THR A 331 -0.77 10.57 -7.37
C THR A 331 -1.87 10.50 -6.31
N VAL A 332 -2.58 9.36 -6.18
CA VAL A 332 -3.59 9.18 -5.12
C VAL A 332 -2.94 9.31 -3.74
N MET A 333 -1.77 8.69 -3.53
CA MET A 333 -1.04 8.75 -2.26
C MET A 333 -0.68 10.19 -1.89
N THR A 334 -0.10 10.94 -2.85
CA THR A 334 0.34 12.32 -2.67
C THR A 334 -0.83 13.28 -2.42
N GLU A 335 -1.84 13.22 -3.28
CA GLU A 335 -2.98 14.14 -3.22
C GLU A 335 -3.84 13.91 -1.96
N CYS A 336 -4.02 12.65 -1.53
CA CYS A 336 -4.70 12.36 -0.28
C CYS A 336 -3.88 12.82 0.95
N ALA A 337 -2.55 12.77 0.88
CA ALA A 337 -1.68 13.29 1.94
C ALA A 337 -1.80 14.82 2.04
N LEU A 338 -1.78 15.55 0.93
CA LEU A 338 -1.95 17.00 0.88
C LEU A 338 -3.34 17.42 1.41
N ALA A 339 -4.41 16.74 1.00
CA ALA A 339 -5.75 16.97 1.53
C ALA A 339 -5.81 16.74 3.05
N SER A 340 -5.14 15.68 3.55
CA SER A 340 -5.10 15.36 4.97
C SER A 340 -4.27 16.34 5.78
N ARG A 341 -3.16 16.85 5.23
CA ARG A 341 -2.36 17.96 5.78
C ARG A 341 -3.21 19.19 6.03
N LEU A 342 -3.97 19.62 5.01
CA LEU A 342 -4.85 20.80 5.11
C LEU A 342 -5.96 20.57 6.14
N ARG A 343 -6.57 19.37 6.16
CA ARG A 343 -7.57 18.99 7.16
C ARG A 343 -7.04 19.02 8.58
N ALA A 344 -5.78 18.63 8.78
CA ALA A 344 -5.11 18.67 10.08
C ALA A 344 -4.68 20.09 10.51
N GLY A 345 -4.85 21.10 9.66
CA GLY A 345 -4.41 22.46 9.92
C GLY A 345 -2.89 22.62 9.96
N ALA A 346 -2.15 21.71 9.36
CA ALA A 346 -0.69 21.79 9.27
C ALA A 346 -0.30 22.86 8.26
N LYS A 347 0.40 23.90 8.74
CA LYS A 347 0.82 25.07 7.96
C LYS A 347 2.31 25.02 7.66
#